data_26ee1440a9a6e7d53abbfe3f940aaab3
#
_entry.id   26ee1440a9a6e7d53abbfe3f940aaab3
#
_cell.length_a   1.000
_cell.length_b   1.000
_cell.length_c   1.000
_cell.angle_alpha   90.00
_cell.angle_beta   90.00
_cell.angle_gamma   90.00
#
_symmetry.space_group_name_H-M   'P 1'
#
loop_
_entity.id
_entity.type
_entity.pdbx_description
1 polymer ?
#
loop_
_entity_poly.entity_id
_entity_poly.type
_entity_poly.pdbx_seq_one_letter_code
_entity_poly.pdbx_strand_id
1 'polypeptide(L)'
;VIPAGQELSSKPIVVELLRGKIILEDQSAKKSIKTVKSGTKTLKIGVIEVPAFYADFKAYQAGDPNYKSTTRDVKLLLDTLKAQKVDGVIIDLRSNGGGSLLEAIELTGLFIKNGPVVQVKDRRGVEIDEDEDPTIAYDGPLAVMVDRFSASASEIFAGAIQDYGRGVIIGTQTYGKGTVQSTIDVSKIISPTDKLMLMNEKQEENGKN
;
A
#
# COMPACT_ATOMS: atom_id res chain seq x y z
N VAL A 1 -10.15 -13.20 27.95
CA VAL A 1 -8.75 -12.82 28.19
C VAL A 1 -8.37 -13.17 29.63
N ILE A 2 -7.24 -13.81 29.83
CA ILE A 2 -6.62 -13.99 31.14
C ILE A 2 -5.51 -12.95 31.24
N PRO A 3 -5.54 -12.04 32.24
CA PRO A 3 -4.52 -11.01 32.40
C PRO A 3 -3.12 -11.62 32.61
N ALA A 4 -2.10 -10.90 32.15
CA ALA A 4 -0.72 -11.31 32.39
C ALA A 4 -0.41 -11.41 33.90
N GLY A 5 0.29 -12.46 34.29
CA GLY A 5 0.63 -12.74 35.69
C GLY A 5 -0.41 -13.53 36.47
N GLN A 6 -1.53 -13.92 35.85
CA GLN A 6 -2.51 -14.86 36.44
C GLN A 6 -2.32 -16.27 35.88
N GLU A 7 -2.69 -17.28 36.69
CA GLU A 7 -2.65 -18.67 36.25
C GLU A 7 -3.67 -18.96 35.15
N LEU A 8 -3.37 -19.90 34.26
CA LEU A 8 -4.27 -20.31 33.17
C LEU A 8 -5.61 -20.87 33.64
N SER A 9 -5.66 -21.36 34.89
CA SER A 9 -6.87 -21.81 35.58
C SER A 9 -7.79 -20.68 36.06
N SER A 10 -7.30 -19.44 36.01
CA SER A 10 -8.08 -18.27 36.46
C SER A 10 -9.29 -18.02 35.56
N LYS A 11 -10.39 -17.56 36.15
CA LYS A 11 -11.59 -17.23 35.39
C LYS A 11 -11.30 -16.14 34.36
N PRO A 12 -11.55 -16.39 33.06
CA PRO A 12 -11.28 -15.41 32.02
C PRO A 12 -12.20 -14.19 32.13
N ILE A 13 -11.65 -13.03 31.85
CA ILE A 13 -12.43 -11.80 31.65
C ILE A 13 -13.03 -11.87 30.24
N VAL A 14 -14.35 -11.81 30.17
CA VAL A 14 -15.08 -11.71 28.89
C VAL A 14 -15.21 -10.23 28.54
N VAL A 15 -14.73 -9.85 27.37
CA VAL A 15 -14.87 -8.49 26.84
C VAL A 15 -15.74 -8.56 25.59
N GLU A 16 -16.88 -7.89 25.62
CA GLU A 16 -17.72 -7.74 24.43
C GLU A 16 -17.21 -6.57 23.60
N LEU A 17 -16.96 -6.83 22.31
CA LEU A 17 -16.51 -5.83 21.35
C LEU A 17 -17.59 -5.63 20.30
N LEU A 18 -18.12 -4.42 20.20
CA LEU A 18 -18.97 -4.00 19.09
C LEU A 18 -18.12 -3.68 17.88
N ARG A 19 -18.32 -4.41 16.79
CA ARG A 19 -17.66 -4.10 15.51
C ARG A 19 -18.32 -2.89 14.87
N GLY A 20 -17.52 -1.86 14.62
CA GLY A 20 -17.94 -0.65 13.90
C GLY A 20 -17.05 -0.39 12.68
N LYS A 21 -17.49 0.51 11.82
CA LYS A 21 -16.63 1.01 10.73
C LYS A 21 -15.54 1.89 11.37
N ILE A 22 -14.30 1.42 11.32
CA ILE A 22 -13.14 2.20 11.76
C ILE A 22 -12.67 3.01 10.56
N ILE A 23 -12.71 4.33 10.68
CA ILE A 23 -12.09 5.22 9.70
C ILE A 23 -10.65 5.42 10.17
N LEU A 24 -9.73 4.75 9.50
CA LEU A 24 -8.30 4.79 9.83
C LEU A 24 -7.64 6.06 9.22
N GLU A 25 -8.10 7.25 9.64
CA GLU A 25 -7.46 8.50 9.20
C GLU A 25 -5.98 8.55 9.58
N ASP A 26 -5.60 7.90 10.68
CA ASP A 26 -4.21 7.80 11.12
C ASP A 26 -3.32 6.97 10.18
N GLN A 27 -3.91 6.12 9.35
CA GLN A 27 -3.19 5.31 8.35
C GLN A 27 -3.21 5.93 6.94
N SER A 28 -3.71 7.15 6.80
CA SER A 28 -3.70 7.87 5.52
C SER A 28 -2.39 8.63 5.32
N ALA A 29 -2.07 8.91 4.06
CA ALA A 29 -0.95 9.76 3.72
C ALA A 29 -1.10 11.16 4.37
N LYS A 30 0.00 11.67 4.92
CA LYS A 30 0.05 12.96 5.62
C LYS A 30 1.18 13.81 5.06
N LYS A 31 1.01 15.13 5.04
CA LYS A 31 2.08 16.03 4.63
C LYS A 31 2.59 16.90 5.76
N SER A 32 3.85 17.29 5.66
CA SER A 32 4.48 18.34 6.44
C SER A 32 5.40 19.16 5.54
N ILE A 33 5.77 20.38 5.99
CA ILE A 33 6.78 21.18 5.32
C ILE A 33 7.95 21.39 6.26
N LYS A 34 9.15 21.11 5.76
CA LYS A 34 10.40 21.35 6.46
C LYS A 34 11.15 22.47 5.77
N THR A 35 11.66 23.41 6.56
CA THR A 35 12.51 24.48 6.07
C THR A 35 13.97 24.12 6.35
N VAL A 36 14.79 24.10 5.30
CA VAL A 36 16.20 23.74 5.37
C VAL A 36 17.06 24.90 4.84
N LYS A 37 18.12 25.24 5.56
CA LYS A 37 19.12 26.19 5.08
C LYS A 37 20.20 25.46 4.28
N SER A 38 20.45 25.91 3.07
CA SER A 38 21.51 25.40 2.20
C SER A 38 22.36 26.59 1.72
N GLY A 39 23.48 26.82 2.37
CA GLY A 39 24.27 28.04 2.17
C GLY A 39 23.46 29.30 2.52
N THR A 40 23.33 30.21 1.56
CA THR A 40 22.55 31.44 1.71
C THR A 40 21.07 31.28 1.38
N LYS A 41 20.65 30.12 0.87
CA LYS A 41 19.27 29.85 0.47
C LYS A 41 18.51 29.14 1.57
N THR A 42 17.23 29.49 1.71
CA THR A 42 16.27 28.77 2.55
C THR A 42 15.32 28.00 1.63
N LEU A 43 15.32 26.69 1.75
CA LEU A 43 14.51 25.79 0.93
C LEU A 43 13.32 25.29 1.74
N LYS A 44 12.16 25.19 1.09
CA LYS A 44 10.94 24.58 1.63
C LYS A 44 10.79 23.18 1.02
N ILE A 45 10.86 22.16 1.84
CA ILE A 45 10.74 20.75 1.39
C ILE A 45 9.40 20.21 1.90
N GLY A 46 8.55 19.82 0.96
CA GLY A 46 7.32 19.07 1.25
C GLY A 46 7.68 17.63 1.58
N VAL A 47 7.19 17.09 2.70
CA VAL A 47 7.33 15.68 3.04
C VAL A 47 5.95 15.06 3.07
N ILE A 48 5.75 14.00 2.29
CA ILE A 48 4.53 13.20 2.29
C ILE A 48 4.88 11.84 2.90
N GLU A 49 4.35 11.57 4.09
CA GLU A 49 4.44 10.27 4.75
C GLU A 49 3.36 9.36 4.19
N VAL A 50 3.75 8.22 3.64
CA VAL A 50 2.84 7.19 3.10
C VAL A 50 2.99 5.93 3.94
N PRO A 51 2.09 5.68 4.90
CA PRO A 51 2.24 4.58 5.85
C PRO A 51 1.93 3.20 5.24
N ALA A 52 1.14 3.15 4.18
CA ALA A 52 0.78 1.94 3.43
C ALA A 52 0.29 2.31 2.03
N PHE A 53 0.24 1.33 1.13
CA PHE A 53 -0.44 1.45 -0.17
C PHE A 53 -1.88 0.93 -0.02
N TYR A 54 -2.78 1.80 0.43
CA TYR A 54 -4.17 1.47 0.74
C TYR A 54 -5.13 1.83 -0.38
N ALA A 55 -6.19 1.02 -0.54
CA ALA A 55 -7.34 1.32 -1.40
C ALA A 55 -8.63 0.74 -0.80
N ASP A 56 -9.74 1.48 -0.88
CA ASP A 56 -11.08 0.95 -0.63
C ASP A 56 -11.64 0.33 -1.92
N PHE A 57 -11.25 -0.93 -2.17
CA PHE A 57 -11.68 -1.67 -3.36
C PHE A 57 -13.20 -1.82 -3.47
N LYS A 58 -13.92 -1.84 -2.35
CA LYS A 58 -15.39 -1.93 -2.38
C LYS A 58 -16.02 -0.65 -2.87
N ALA A 59 -15.54 0.49 -2.38
CA ALA A 59 -15.98 1.80 -2.86
C ALA A 59 -15.58 2.01 -4.32
N TYR A 60 -14.36 1.61 -4.71
CA TYR A 60 -13.91 1.63 -6.10
C TYR A 60 -14.82 0.83 -7.02
N GLN A 61 -15.12 -0.44 -6.67
CA GLN A 61 -16.03 -1.30 -7.44
C GLN A 61 -17.47 -0.78 -7.48
N ALA A 62 -17.90 -0.05 -6.46
CA ALA A 62 -19.20 0.60 -6.42
C ALA A 62 -19.27 1.89 -7.26
N GLY A 63 -18.13 2.31 -7.87
CA GLY A 63 -18.05 3.53 -8.67
C GLY A 63 -18.04 4.81 -7.86
N ASP A 64 -17.67 4.74 -6.57
CA ASP A 64 -17.51 5.94 -5.73
C ASP A 64 -16.32 6.76 -6.22
N PRO A 65 -16.52 7.97 -6.79
CA PRO A 65 -15.41 8.79 -7.28
C PRO A 65 -14.52 9.30 -6.15
N ASN A 66 -14.95 9.17 -4.90
CA ASN A 66 -14.25 9.61 -3.71
C ASN A 66 -13.70 8.44 -2.86
N TYR A 67 -13.52 7.26 -3.47
CA TYR A 67 -12.96 6.12 -2.75
C TYR A 67 -11.58 6.45 -2.14
N LYS A 68 -11.30 5.85 -1.00
CA LYS A 68 -10.04 6.05 -0.29
C LYS A 68 -8.91 5.33 -1.05
N SER A 69 -7.86 6.07 -1.41
CA SER A 69 -6.73 5.58 -2.19
C SER A 69 -5.47 6.36 -1.83
N THR A 70 -4.33 5.66 -1.76
CA THR A 70 -3.02 6.26 -1.54
C THR A 70 -2.69 7.28 -2.64
N THR A 71 -2.84 6.87 -3.89
CA THR A 71 -2.55 7.69 -5.07
C THR A 71 -3.36 8.97 -5.08
N ARG A 72 -4.65 8.85 -4.82
CA ARG A 72 -5.55 9.98 -4.75
C ARG A 72 -5.19 10.95 -3.62
N ASP A 73 -4.95 10.41 -2.42
CA ASP A 73 -4.58 11.24 -1.27
C ASP A 73 -3.26 11.96 -1.54
N VAL A 74 -2.23 11.26 -2.06
CA VAL A 74 -0.94 11.86 -2.40
C VAL A 74 -1.09 12.94 -3.48
N LYS A 75 -1.92 12.72 -4.50
CA LYS A 75 -2.20 13.74 -5.53
C LYS A 75 -2.75 15.02 -4.93
N LEU A 76 -3.73 14.93 -4.02
CA LEU A 76 -4.29 16.10 -3.32
C LEU A 76 -3.24 16.80 -2.44
N LEU A 77 -2.37 16.02 -1.78
CA LEU A 77 -1.28 16.58 -0.98
C LEU A 77 -0.23 17.29 -1.86
N LEU A 78 0.12 16.71 -3.03
CA LEU A 78 1.01 17.33 -4.01
C LEU A 78 0.45 18.65 -4.53
N ASP A 79 -0.85 18.72 -4.86
CA ASP A 79 -1.48 19.95 -5.30
C ASP A 79 -1.41 21.03 -4.23
N THR A 80 -1.61 20.66 -2.96
CA THR A 80 -1.45 21.57 -1.84
C THR A 80 0.00 22.06 -1.69
N LEU A 81 0.99 21.17 -1.83
CA LEU A 81 2.42 21.52 -1.73
C LEU A 81 2.85 22.43 -2.88
N LYS A 82 2.38 22.15 -4.11
CA LYS A 82 2.61 23.04 -5.27
C LYS A 82 2.06 24.45 -5.02
N ALA A 83 0.83 24.57 -4.50
CA ALA A 83 0.24 25.85 -4.13
C ALA A 83 1.07 26.59 -3.06
N GLN A 84 1.74 25.85 -2.17
CA GLN A 84 2.63 26.40 -1.14
C GLN A 84 4.06 26.68 -1.64
N LYS A 85 4.32 26.42 -2.96
CA LYS A 85 5.58 26.69 -3.64
C LYS A 85 6.77 26.06 -2.93
N VAL A 86 6.68 24.75 -2.69
CA VAL A 86 7.82 23.99 -2.16
C VAL A 86 8.91 23.82 -3.22
N ASP A 87 10.17 23.82 -2.79
CA ASP A 87 11.34 23.67 -3.69
C ASP A 87 11.61 22.21 -4.06
N GLY A 88 11.06 21.25 -3.32
CA GLY A 88 11.18 19.82 -3.58
C GLY A 88 10.22 19.01 -2.72
N VAL A 89 10.00 17.76 -3.10
CA VAL A 89 9.13 16.81 -2.40
C VAL A 89 9.90 15.57 -1.99
N ILE A 90 9.61 15.09 -0.80
CA ILE A 90 10.06 13.80 -0.28
C ILE A 90 8.82 12.92 -0.09
N ILE A 91 8.85 11.72 -0.67
CA ILE A 91 7.92 10.64 -0.33
C ILE A 91 8.59 9.77 0.73
N ASP A 92 8.02 9.70 1.91
CA ASP A 92 8.55 8.92 3.02
C ASP A 92 7.83 7.57 3.11
N LEU A 93 8.56 6.51 2.74
CA LEU A 93 8.11 5.12 2.77
C LEU A 93 8.78 4.33 3.91
N ARG A 94 9.44 4.98 4.84
CA ARG A 94 10.04 4.29 5.98
C ARG A 94 8.94 3.60 6.80
N SER A 95 9.21 2.38 7.21
CA SER A 95 8.26 1.51 7.93
C SER A 95 6.97 1.17 7.15
N ASN A 96 6.97 1.38 5.83
CA ASN A 96 5.84 1.03 4.96
C ASN A 96 6.03 -0.39 4.39
N GLY A 97 5.26 -1.35 4.91
CA GLY A 97 5.29 -2.77 4.48
C GLY A 97 4.67 -3.07 3.11
N GLY A 98 4.26 -2.06 2.36
CA GLY A 98 3.62 -2.21 1.05
C GLY A 98 2.10 -2.08 1.10
N GLY A 99 1.42 -2.87 0.27
CA GLY A 99 -0.04 -2.87 0.13
C GLY A 99 -0.48 -3.19 -1.30
N SER A 100 -1.38 -2.40 -1.86
CA SER A 100 -1.93 -2.61 -3.20
C SER A 100 -0.88 -2.43 -4.30
N LEU A 101 -0.79 -3.42 -5.20
CA LEU A 101 0.04 -3.33 -6.41
C LEU A 101 -0.47 -2.20 -7.34
N LEU A 102 -1.78 -2.13 -7.52
CA LEU A 102 -2.40 -1.08 -8.35
C LEU A 102 -2.02 0.32 -7.84
N GLU A 103 -2.08 0.54 -6.52
CA GLU A 103 -1.68 1.81 -5.93
C GLU A 103 -0.18 2.12 -6.13
N ALA A 104 0.70 1.11 -6.17
CA ALA A 104 2.11 1.34 -6.48
C ALA A 104 2.31 1.80 -7.93
N ILE A 105 1.56 1.24 -8.86
CA ILE A 105 1.59 1.61 -10.28
C ILE A 105 1.06 3.03 -10.45
N GLU A 106 -0.17 3.29 -9.98
CA GLU A 106 -0.82 4.59 -10.12
C GLU A 106 -0.07 5.71 -9.37
N LEU A 107 0.49 5.42 -8.17
CA LEU A 107 1.31 6.39 -7.45
C LEU A 107 2.57 6.73 -8.22
N THR A 108 3.22 5.75 -8.86
CA THR A 108 4.38 5.99 -9.73
C THR A 108 4.01 6.90 -10.89
N GLY A 109 2.85 6.70 -11.51
CA GLY A 109 2.31 7.52 -12.58
C GLY A 109 2.15 9.01 -12.23
N LEU A 110 2.01 9.36 -10.94
CA LEU A 110 2.00 10.79 -10.55
C LEU A 110 3.33 11.50 -10.82
N PHE A 111 4.42 10.76 -11.02
CA PHE A 111 5.78 11.27 -11.13
C PHE A 111 6.46 10.95 -12.46
N ILE A 112 6.00 9.98 -13.22
CA ILE A 112 6.51 9.61 -14.54
C ILE A 112 5.49 9.96 -15.62
N LYS A 113 5.90 9.95 -16.88
CA LYS A 113 4.98 10.28 -17.98
C LYS A 113 4.08 9.10 -18.33
N ASN A 114 4.63 7.93 -18.43
CA ASN A 114 4.00 6.63 -18.62
C ASN A 114 5.08 5.55 -18.73
N GLY A 115 4.68 4.29 -18.73
CA GLY A 115 5.54 3.14 -19.01
C GLY A 115 5.60 2.11 -17.89
N PRO A 116 6.45 1.09 -18.06
CA PRO A 116 6.56 -0.05 -17.15
C PRO A 116 6.90 0.36 -15.71
N VAL A 117 6.18 -0.21 -14.75
CA VAL A 117 6.42 0.02 -13.32
C VAL A 117 6.91 -1.25 -12.63
N VAL A 118 6.34 -2.40 -13.00
CA VAL A 118 6.72 -3.68 -12.42
C VAL A 118 6.56 -4.82 -13.42
N GLN A 119 7.36 -5.86 -13.26
CA GLN A 119 7.25 -7.10 -14.02
C GLN A 119 6.88 -8.24 -13.08
N VAL A 120 5.87 -9.01 -13.44
CA VAL A 120 5.44 -10.22 -12.72
C VAL A 120 5.77 -11.42 -13.56
N LYS A 121 6.64 -12.31 -13.05
CA LYS A 121 7.00 -13.56 -13.73
C LYS A 121 6.27 -14.73 -13.08
N ASP A 122 5.51 -15.46 -13.87
CA ASP A 122 4.88 -16.72 -13.48
C ASP A 122 5.32 -17.87 -14.41
N ARG A 123 4.64 -19.03 -14.31
CA ARG A 123 4.91 -20.20 -15.17
C ARG A 123 4.53 -20.00 -16.64
N ARG A 124 3.66 -19.03 -16.93
CA ARG A 124 3.15 -18.74 -18.28
C ARG A 124 4.01 -17.72 -19.00
N GLY A 125 4.75 -16.89 -18.25
CA GLY A 125 5.62 -15.87 -18.84
C GLY A 125 5.86 -14.68 -17.94
N VAL A 126 6.15 -13.56 -18.55
CA VAL A 126 6.34 -12.26 -17.90
C VAL A 126 5.18 -11.36 -18.30
N GLU A 127 4.48 -10.83 -17.32
CA GLU A 127 3.49 -9.78 -17.45
C GLU A 127 4.13 -8.46 -17.01
N ILE A 128 3.86 -7.39 -17.74
CA ILE A 128 4.37 -6.05 -17.44
C ILE A 128 3.17 -5.19 -17.08
N ASP A 129 3.19 -4.69 -15.84
CA ASP A 129 2.22 -3.70 -15.41
C ASP A 129 2.82 -2.31 -15.56
N GLU A 130 2.11 -1.43 -16.23
CA GLU A 130 2.58 -0.10 -16.61
C GLU A 130 1.57 1.00 -16.25
N ASP A 131 2.07 2.22 -16.10
CA ASP A 131 1.25 3.41 -16.08
C ASP A 131 0.96 3.86 -17.52
N GLU A 132 -0.32 3.98 -17.85
CA GLU A 132 -0.78 4.39 -19.19
C GLU A 132 -1.14 5.89 -19.25
N ASP A 133 -1.25 6.57 -18.11
CA ASP A 133 -1.63 8.01 -18.06
C ASP A 133 -0.40 8.90 -18.31
N PRO A 134 -0.36 9.66 -19.42
CA PRO A 134 0.75 10.54 -19.70
C PRO A 134 0.84 11.78 -18.80
N THR A 135 -0.07 11.94 -17.83
CA THR A 135 -0.21 13.13 -17.00
C THR A 135 0.69 13.06 -15.78
N ILE A 136 1.71 13.90 -15.71
CA ILE A 136 2.57 14.04 -14.52
C ILE A 136 1.92 15.01 -13.53
N ALA A 137 1.68 14.55 -12.30
CA ALA A 137 1.16 15.40 -11.24
C ALA A 137 2.25 16.30 -10.62
N TYR A 138 3.49 15.80 -10.56
CA TYR A 138 4.64 16.53 -10.02
C TYR A 138 5.92 16.20 -10.77
N ASP A 139 6.54 17.20 -11.40
CA ASP A 139 7.77 17.12 -12.19
C ASP A 139 9.01 17.78 -11.52
N GLY A 140 8.82 18.38 -10.33
CA GLY A 140 9.89 19.03 -9.57
C GLY A 140 10.87 18.05 -8.91
N PRO A 141 11.87 18.57 -8.13
CA PRO A 141 12.83 17.75 -7.41
C PRO A 141 12.16 16.76 -6.46
N LEU A 142 12.51 15.46 -6.60
CA LEU A 142 11.91 14.35 -5.86
C LEU A 142 12.98 13.53 -5.15
N ALA A 143 12.70 13.16 -3.90
CA ALA A 143 13.41 12.13 -3.18
C ALA A 143 12.43 11.13 -2.57
N VAL A 144 12.86 9.90 -2.40
CA VAL A 144 12.11 8.83 -1.73
C VAL A 144 12.93 8.32 -0.55
N MET A 145 12.35 8.34 0.64
CA MET A 145 12.99 7.80 1.83
C MET A 145 12.51 6.38 2.08
N VAL A 146 13.47 5.47 2.28
CA VAL A 146 13.22 4.05 2.53
C VAL A 146 14.03 3.53 3.72
N ASP A 147 13.56 2.45 4.33
CA ASP A 147 14.28 1.72 5.37
C ASP A 147 14.12 0.20 5.22
N ARG A 148 14.68 -0.57 6.15
CA ARG A 148 14.60 -2.04 6.16
C ARG A 148 13.18 -2.61 6.25
N PHE A 149 12.19 -1.82 6.60
CA PHE A 149 10.78 -2.22 6.68
C PHE A 149 9.99 -1.79 5.45
N SER A 150 10.60 -0.98 4.57
CA SER A 150 10.00 -0.68 3.26
C SER A 150 9.98 -1.95 2.43
N ALA A 151 8.77 -2.46 2.10
CA ALA A 151 8.61 -3.77 1.47
C ALA A 151 7.57 -3.75 0.34
N SER A 152 7.68 -4.70 -0.61
CA SER A 152 6.65 -4.97 -1.62
C SER A 152 6.30 -3.73 -2.47
N ALA A 153 5.07 -3.21 -2.40
CA ALA A 153 4.64 -2.00 -3.13
C ALA A 153 5.56 -0.80 -2.92
N SER A 154 6.14 -0.64 -1.71
CA SER A 154 7.14 0.41 -1.45
C SER A 154 8.41 0.21 -2.27
N GLU A 155 8.84 -1.05 -2.44
CA GLU A 155 10.03 -1.39 -3.22
C GLU A 155 9.77 -1.22 -4.72
N ILE A 156 8.55 -1.54 -5.18
CA ILE A 156 8.11 -1.32 -6.57
C ILE A 156 8.16 0.18 -6.89
N PHE A 157 7.54 1.02 -6.08
CA PHE A 157 7.55 2.46 -6.27
C PHE A 157 8.98 3.03 -6.25
N ALA A 158 9.75 2.72 -5.20
CA ALA A 158 11.11 3.23 -5.06
C ALA A 158 12.03 2.75 -6.20
N GLY A 159 11.90 1.49 -6.61
CA GLY A 159 12.63 0.91 -7.73
C GLY A 159 12.30 1.61 -9.05
N ALA A 160 11.02 1.80 -9.36
CA ALA A 160 10.60 2.50 -10.56
C ALA A 160 11.12 3.96 -10.58
N ILE A 161 10.98 4.71 -9.48
CA ILE A 161 11.53 6.09 -9.38
C ILE A 161 13.05 6.10 -9.61
N GLN A 162 13.77 5.10 -9.11
CA GLN A 162 15.22 4.95 -9.30
C GLN A 162 15.56 4.63 -10.75
N ASP A 163 14.91 3.64 -11.35
CA ASP A 163 15.20 3.14 -12.70
C ASP A 163 14.89 4.19 -13.77
N TYR A 164 13.82 4.97 -13.58
CA TYR A 164 13.53 6.13 -14.43
C TYR A 164 14.48 7.31 -14.19
N GLY A 165 15.36 7.27 -13.19
CA GLY A 165 16.17 8.44 -12.81
C GLY A 165 15.32 9.63 -12.39
N ARG A 166 14.07 9.39 -11.98
CA ARG A 166 13.10 10.44 -11.67
C ARG A 166 13.37 11.15 -10.34
N GLY A 167 13.97 10.45 -9.41
CA GLY A 167 14.25 10.96 -8.07
C GLY A 167 15.43 10.27 -7.42
N VAL A 168 15.81 10.75 -6.23
CA VAL A 168 16.89 10.20 -5.42
C VAL A 168 16.31 9.30 -4.34
N ILE A 169 16.81 8.08 -4.21
CA ILE A 169 16.45 7.16 -3.14
C ILE A 169 17.41 7.37 -1.98
N ILE A 170 16.85 7.59 -0.79
CA ILE A 170 17.61 7.90 0.43
C ILE A 170 17.22 6.93 1.53
N GLY A 171 18.21 6.29 2.16
CA GLY A 171 17.95 5.41 3.30
C GLY A 171 18.86 4.19 3.34
N THR A 172 18.34 3.09 3.84
CA THR A 172 19.04 1.81 3.95
C THR A 172 18.46 0.80 2.97
N GLN A 173 19.08 -0.38 2.89
CA GLN A 173 18.54 -1.50 2.14
C GLN A 173 17.11 -1.80 2.58
N THR A 174 16.22 -2.01 1.62
CA THR A 174 14.82 -2.37 1.81
C THR A 174 14.65 -3.85 2.19
N TYR A 175 13.43 -4.28 2.44
CA TYR A 175 13.11 -5.61 2.95
C TYR A 175 13.45 -6.75 1.98
N GLY A 176 13.21 -6.58 0.67
CA GLY A 176 13.44 -7.60 -0.37
C GLY A 176 12.25 -8.54 -0.59
N LYS A 177 11.00 -8.06 -0.45
CA LYS A 177 9.80 -8.85 -0.74
C LYS A 177 9.44 -8.77 -2.22
N GLY A 178 10.01 -9.67 -3.02
CA GLY A 178 9.80 -9.78 -4.48
C GLY A 178 8.79 -10.87 -4.90
N THR A 179 7.88 -11.30 -4.03
CA THR A 179 6.87 -12.31 -4.35
C THR A 179 5.46 -11.81 -4.04
N VAL A 180 4.50 -12.17 -4.91
CA VAL A 180 3.07 -11.85 -4.75
C VAL A 180 2.31 -13.13 -4.43
N GLN A 181 1.42 -13.08 -3.43
CA GLN A 181 0.52 -14.16 -3.07
C GLN A 181 -0.92 -13.70 -3.28
N SER A 182 -1.72 -14.58 -3.89
CA SER A 182 -3.16 -14.36 -4.06
C SER A 182 -3.94 -15.33 -3.20
N THR A 183 -4.97 -14.85 -2.52
CA THR A 183 -5.92 -15.72 -1.84
C THR A 183 -6.82 -16.36 -2.87
N ILE A 184 -6.80 -17.69 -2.92
CA ILE A 184 -7.64 -18.47 -3.82
C ILE A 184 -8.79 -19.07 -3.02
N ASP A 185 -10.01 -18.81 -3.47
CA ASP A 185 -11.20 -19.47 -2.93
C ASP A 185 -11.22 -20.92 -3.41
N VAL A 186 -10.86 -21.85 -2.51
CA VAL A 186 -10.79 -23.28 -2.80
C VAL A 186 -12.12 -23.83 -3.29
N SER A 187 -13.26 -23.25 -2.86
CA SER A 187 -14.58 -23.67 -3.31
C SER A 187 -14.82 -23.49 -4.81
N LYS A 188 -14.04 -22.61 -5.46
CA LYS A 188 -14.10 -22.38 -6.90
C LYS A 188 -13.23 -23.33 -7.73
N ILE A 189 -12.32 -24.06 -7.04
CA ILE A 189 -11.37 -24.97 -7.69
C ILE A 189 -11.80 -26.42 -7.50
N ILE A 190 -12.55 -26.70 -6.44
CA ILE A 190 -13.04 -28.04 -6.14
C ILE A 190 -14.05 -28.47 -7.21
N SER A 191 -13.88 -29.69 -7.74
CA SER A 191 -14.82 -30.26 -8.70
C SER A 191 -16.23 -30.36 -8.11
N PRO A 192 -17.29 -30.32 -8.92
CA PRO A 192 -18.66 -30.51 -8.43
C PRO A 192 -18.83 -31.81 -7.63
N THR A 193 -18.12 -32.87 -8.00
CA THR A 193 -18.14 -34.19 -7.34
C THR A 193 -17.52 -34.10 -5.94
N ASP A 194 -16.35 -33.49 -5.81
CA ASP A 194 -15.67 -33.34 -4.52
C ASP A 194 -16.45 -32.40 -3.59
N LYS A 195 -17.12 -31.38 -4.16
CA LYS A 195 -17.98 -30.49 -3.38
C LYS A 195 -19.19 -31.23 -2.80
N LEU A 196 -19.75 -32.16 -3.57
CA LEU A 196 -20.86 -33.02 -3.10
C LEU A 196 -20.38 -33.97 -1.99
N MET A 197 -19.20 -34.55 -2.10
CA MET A 197 -18.59 -35.41 -1.06
C MET A 197 -18.40 -34.64 0.24
N LEU A 198 -17.79 -33.45 0.20
CA LEU A 198 -17.59 -32.59 1.37
C LEU A 198 -18.89 -32.14 2.02
N MET A 199 -19.96 -31.94 1.25
CA MET A 199 -21.28 -31.60 1.79
C MET A 199 -21.92 -32.81 2.51
N ASN A 200 -21.74 -34.03 1.99
CA ASN A 200 -22.24 -35.24 2.62
C ASN A 200 -21.51 -35.56 3.93
N GLU A 201 -20.17 -35.43 3.95
CA GLU A 201 -19.36 -35.60 5.17
C GLU A 201 -19.79 -34.64 6.29
N LYS A 202 -20.02 -33.36 5.95
CA LYS A 202 -20.53 -32.37 6.92
C LYS A 202 -21.93 -32.70 7.47
N GLN A 203 -22.81 -33.31 6.65
CA GLN A 203 -24.13 -33.74 7.12
C GLN A 203 -24.03 -34.94 8.06
N GLU A 204 -23.13 -35.88 7.79
CA GLU A 204 -22.89 -37.02 8.68
C GLU A 204 -22.26 -36.63 10.01
N GLU A 205 -21.37 -35.63 10.05
CA GLU A 205 -20.82 -35.09 11.30
C GLU A 205 -21.87 -34.35 12.14
N ASN A 206 -22.72 -33.56 11.50
CA ASN A 206 -23.80 -32.83 12.18
C ASN A 206 -24.98 -33.72 12.62
N GLY A 207 -25.10 -34.94 12.08
CA GLY A 207 -26.13 -35.91 12.48
C GLY A 207 -25.69 -36.87 13.62
N LYS A 208 -24.45 -36.76 14.07
CA LYS A 208 -23.87 -37.57 15.15
C LYS A 208 -23.72 -36.84 16.48
N ASN A 209 -24.23 -35.60 16.60
CA ASN A 209 -24.28 -34.82 17.86
C ASN A 209 -25.72 -34.71 18.40
#